data_85e68403b03a19264b8d3dbc0ef9e5c0
#
_entry.id   85e68403b03a19264b8d3dbc0ef9e5c0
#
_cell.length_a   1.000
_cell.length_b   1.000
_cell.length_c   1.000
_cell.angle_alpha   90.00
_cell.angle_beta   90.00
_cell.angle_gamma   90.00
#
_symmetry.space_group_name_H-M   'P 1'
#
loop_
_entity.id
_entity.type
_entity.pdbx_description
1 polymer ?
#
loop_
_entity_poly.entity_id
_entity_poly.type
_entity_poly.pdbx_seq_one_letter_code
_entity_poly.pdbx_strand_id
1 'polypeptide(L)'
;SAATHAADEQFNDALRAANAGNVGLLQQYQSSMQGDVLGYYPEYWVLNSNLALQPAANIVGFAQRYPQSAMAEKLAADYIEEKVKMADFASAQPVLAYVSNADRAESCAIAQDRAKSGDPLVFAEYKDVWLTTNSQPESCTGLGRMMLSSPLMTEQDKQQRLWAQLRAGQSGQAIATAQTIGMNLSLAQLNSIQADPLNYLWSAPKASAADQAYLIYAIGRLADSDLNTALASVKRAAEGTPESVQKALYRAVGYIGGTTVMKNNFNVEVLQAFDRSYGLALSEEEAEIYARQAIRFGAWESVIRAIDGMSVTQKQEDRWQYWLARASEQRGDAKSKALAREIFKKLSVGDDYHNLLAKDRIGQRYQTIPANTQPSNADAQRLSQDIHFSRAFALRNVNAPDNYVNREWNWAVRQAYLKQDDGLILAAAKRARSEEHTS
;
A
#
# COMPACT_ATOMS: atom_id res chain seq x y z
N SER A 1 16.25 32.69 -23.46
CA SER A 1 15.71 33.88 -24.13
C SER A 1 14.54 34.46 -23.35
N ALA A 2 14.12 35.71 -23.60
CA ALA A 2 13.08 36.42 -22.83
C ALA A 2 11.70 35.70 -22.83
N ALA A 3 11.39 34.92 -23.84
CA ALA A 3 10.13 34.16 -23.94
C ALA A 3 10.08 32.96 -22.99
N THR A 4 11.21 32.30 -22.73
CA THR A 4 11.30 31.23 -21.73
C THR A 4 11.19 31.76 -20.31
N HIS A 5 11.75 32.92 -20.01
CA HIS A 5 11.61 33.56 -18.69
C HIS A 5 10.16 33.97 -18.36
N ALA A 6 9.40 34.43 -19.35
CA ALA A 6 8.00 34.83 -19.16
C ALA A 6 7.07 33.63 -18.85
N ALA A 7 7.33 32.48 -19.50
CA ALA A 7 6.57 31.25 -19.23
C ALA A 7 6.91 30.65 -17.85
N ASP A 8 8.16 30.76 -17.44
CA ASP A 8 8.65 30.27 -16.13
C ASP A 8 8.01 31.05 -14.95
N GLU A 9 7.87 32.37 -15.09
CA GLU A 9 7.21 33.23 -14.10
C GLU A 9 5.71 32.92 -14.00
N GLN A 10 5.05 32.66 -15.14
CA GLN A 10 3.61 32.38 -15.17
C GLN A 10 3.20 31.13 -14.40
N PHE A 11 3.99 30.03 -14.47
CA PHE A 11 3.70 28.83 -13.69
C PHE A 11 3.72 29.10 -12.18
N ASN A 12 4.77 29.79 -11.69
CA ASN A 12 4.91 30.09 -10.27
C ASN A 12 3.83 31.06 -9.78
N ASP A 13 3.41 32.01 -10.62
CA ASP A 13 2.31 32.91 -10.32
C ASP A 13 0.97 32.17 -10.26
N ALA A 14 0.73 31.28 -11.21
CA ALA A 14 -0.46 30.41 -11.22
C ALA A 14 -0.48 29.47 -9.99
N LEU A 15 0.66 28.93 -9.60
CA LEU A 15 0.78 28.12 -8.38
C LEU A 15 0.48 28.93 -7.11
N ARG A 16 0.93 30.20 -7.05
CA ARG A 16 0.56 31.11 -5.94
C ARG A 16 -0.94 31.39 -5.92
N ALA A 17 -1.55 31.60 -7.09
CA ALA A 17 -2.99 31.79 -7.22
C ALA A 17 -3.77 30.54 -6.77
N ALA A 18 -3.29 29.33 -7.12
CA ALA A 18 -3.86 28.06 -6.67
C ALA A 18 -3.81 27.90 -5.16
N ASN A 19 -2.65 28.17 -4.56
CA ASN A 19 -2.46 28.11 -3.10
C ASN A 19 -3.31 29.15 -2.35
N ALA A 20 -3.62 30.27 -2.98
CA ALA A 20 -4.49 31.32 -2.45
C ALA A 20 -5.98 31.08 -2.72
N GLY A 21 -6.35 30.01 -3.45
CA GLY A 21 -7.73 29.72 -3.84
C GLY A 21 -8.33 30.74 -4.82
N ASN A 22 -7.49 31.50 -5.54
CA ASN A 22 -7.95 32.54 -6.48
C ASN A 22 -8.30 31.97 -7.84
N VAL A 23 -9.52 31.40 -7.94
CA VAL A 23 -10.02 30.75 -9.15
C VAL A 23 -10.09 31.71 -10.34
N GLY A 24 -10.46 32.98 -10.12
CA GLY A 24 -10.54 33.97 -11.19
C GLY A 24 -9.19 34.23 -11.86
N LEU A 25 -8.13 34.33 -11.06
CA LEU A 25 -6.77 34.50 -11.56
C LEU A 25 -6.27 33.19 -12.24
N LEU A 26 -6.62 32.03 -11.72
CA LEU A 26 -6.30 30.75 -12.35
C LEU A 26 -6.91 30.60 -13.74
N GLN A 27 -8.15 31.09 -13.96
CA GLN A 27 -8.79 31.08 -15.27
C GLN A 27 -8.07 32.00 -16.28
N GLN A 28 -7.49 33.11 -15.79
CA GLN A 28 -6.64 33.96 -16.66
C GLN A 28 -5.36 33.23 -17.06
N TYR A 29 -4.69 32.54 -16.11
CA TYR A 29 -3.51 31.72 -16.42
C TYR A 29 -3.84 30.53 -17.32
N GLN A 30 -4.99 29.89 -17.16
CA GLN A 30 -5.46 28.85 -18.05
C GLN A 30 -5.52 29.34 -19.51
N SER A 31 -5.95 30.58 -19.72
CA SER A 31 -6.01 31.18 -21.06
C SER A 31 -4.64 31.59 -21.56
N SER A 32 -3.81 32.24 -20.72
CA SER A 32 -2.50 32.79 -21.14
C SER A 32 -1.43 31.70 -21.34
N MET A 33 -1.54 30.56 -20.63
CA MET A 33 -0.63 29.42 -20.74
C MET A 33 -1.13 28.35 -21.72
N GLN A 34 -2.15 28.63 -22.52
CA GLN A 34 -2.65 27.68 -23.49
C GLN A 34 -1.56 27.32 -24.52
N GLY A 35 -1.26 26.03 -24.66
CA GLY A 35 -0.19 25.53 -25.54
C GLY A 35 1.21 25.48 -24.88
N ASP A 36 1.36 26.03 -23.68
CA ASP A 36 2.57 25.83 -22.88
C ASP A 36 2.68 24.38 -22.37
N VAL A 37 3.92 23.89 -22.19
CA VAL A 37 4.18 22.53 -21.69
C VAL A 37 3.58 22.32 -20.29
N LEU A 38 3.51 23.36 -19.46
CA LEU A 38 2.91 23.39 -18.13
C LEU A 38 1.49 23.96 -18.11
N GLY A 39 0.95 24.31 -19.27
CA GLY A 39 -0.35 25.02 -19.40
C GLY A 39 -1.56 24.21 -18.90
N TYR A 40 -1.42 22.91 -18.69
CA TYR A 40 -2.53 22.12 -18.14
C TYR A 40 -2.68 22.24 -16.61
N TYR A 41 -1.68 22.79 -15.89
CA TYR A 41 -1.75 22.98 -14.45
C TYR A 41 -2.82 24.00 -14.00
N PRO A 42 -2.94 25.20 -14.60
CA PRO A 42 -4.01 26.12 -14.23
C PRO A 42 -5.40 25.51 -14.39
N GLU A 43 -5.65 24.77 -15.46
CA GLU A 43 -6.91 24.06 -15.68
C GLU A 43 -7.16 22.98 -14.61
N TYR A 44 -6.14 22.18 -14.29
CA TYR A 44 -6.20 21.23 -13.21
C TYR A 44 -6.58 21.91 -11.89
N TRP A 45 -5.94 23.01 -11.52
CA TRP A 45 -6.22 23.71 -10.27
C TRP A 45 -7.62 24.32 -10.24
N VAL A 46 -8.12 24.84 -11.36
CA VAL A 46 -9.52 25.31 -11.48
C VAL A 46 -10.50 24.18 -11.21
N LEU A 47 -10.31 23.03 -11.83
CA LEU A 47 -11.18 21.86 -11.61
C LEU A 47 -11.07 21.31 -10.19
N ASN A 48 -9.85 21.24 -9.67
CA ASN A 48 -9.58 20.72 -8.33
C ASN A 48 -10.10 21.64 -7.20
N SER A 49 -10.19 22.94 -7.42
CA SER A 49 -10.66 23.91 -6.40
C SER A 49 -12.08 23.64 -5.91
N ASN A 50 -12.89 22.94 -6.70
CA ASN A 50 -14.27 22.60 -6.39
C ASN A 50 -14.62 21.20 -6.89
N LEU A 51 -13.70 20.24 -6.64
CA LEU A 51 -13.73 18.93 -7.26
C LEU A 51 -15.01 18.14 -6.96
N ALA A 52 -15.49 18.17 -5.72
CA ALA A 52 -16.71 17.48 -5.29
C ALA A 52 -17.96 17.90 -6.06
N LEU A 53 -18.00 19.14 -6.56
CA LEU A 53 -19.15 19.70 -7.30
C LEU A 53 -18.96 19.66 -8.82
N GLN A 54 -17.79 19.22 -9.31
CA GLN A 54 -17.57 19.11 -10.76
C GLN A 54 -18.45 18.01 -11.36
N PRO A 55 -19.09 18.27 -12.52
CA PRO A 55 -19.68 17.19 -13.31
C PRO A 55 -18.57 16.29 -13.88
N ALA A 56 -18.82 14.99 -13.96
CA ALA A 56 -17.89 14.00 -14.53
C ALA A 56 -17.37 14.39 -15.91
N ALA A 57 -18.21 15.03 -16.75
CA ALA A 57 -17.85 15.48 -18.09
C ALA A 57 -16.66 16.44 -18.11
N ASN A 58 -16.48 17.26 -17.08
CA ASN A 58 -15.33 18.18 -17.00
C ASN A 58 -14.03 17.42 -16.75
N ILE A 59 -14.08 16.40 -15.90
CA ILE A 59 -12.92 15.54 -15.58
C ILE A 59 -12.55 14.70 -16.80
N VAL A 60 -13.55 14.07 -17.43
CA VAL A 60 -13.37 13.32 -18.67
C VAL A 60 -12.81 14.23 -19.78
N GLY A 61 -13.33 15.44 -19.91
CA GLY A 61 -12.85 16.43 -20.90
C GLY A 61 -11.39 16.82 -20.67
N PHE A 62 -10.97 16.98 -19.40
CA PHE A 62 -9.56 17.22 -19.07
C PHE A 62 -8.68 16.03 -19.45
N ALA A 63 -9.08 14.80 -19.09
CA ALA A 63 -8.35 13.60 -19.43
C ALA A 63 -8.24 13.34 -20.94
N GLN A 64 -9.24 13.74 -21.70
CA GLN A 64 -9.24 13.64 -23.18
C GLN A 64 -8.34 14.69 -23.83
N ARG A 65 -8.23 15.89 -23.28
CA ARG A 65 -7.31 16.93 -23.78
C ARG A 65 -5.85 16.60 -23.44
N TYR A 66 -5.62 15.96 -22.30
CA TYR A 66 -4.28 15.62 -21.84
C TYR A 66 -4.13 14.11 -21.59
N PRO A 67 -4.25 13.30 -22.66
CA PRO A 67 -4.33 11.86 -22.53
C PRO A 67 -3.06 11.27 -21.91
N GLN A 68 -3.23 10.25 -21.08
CA GLN A 68 -2.14 9.54 -20.41
C GLN A 68 -1.15 10.47 -19.69
N SER A 69 -1.63 11.54 -19.08
CA SER A 69 -0.80 12.47 -18.32
C SER A 69 -0.94 12.28 -16.81
N ALA A 70 0.10 12.63 -16.06
CA ALA A 70 0.14 12.50 -14.61
C ALA A 70 -1.02 13.23 -13.91
N MET A 71 -1.35 14.44 -14.38
CA MET A 71 -2.41 15.24 -13.78
C MET A 71 -3.80 14.80 -14.20
N ALA A 72 -3.96 14.20 -15.38
CA ALA A 72 -5.24 13.62 -15.79
C ALA A 72 -5.58 12.41 -14.90
N GLU A 73 -4.62 11.51 -14.67
CA GLU A 73 -4.84 10.38 -13.76
C GLU A 73 -5.08 10.85 -12.33
N LYS A 74 -4.27 11.81 -11.85
CA LYS A 74 -4.47 12.36 -10.50
C LYS A 74 -5.85 12.99 -10.32
N LEU A 75 -6.30 13.82 -11.27
CA LEU A 75 -7.61 14.46 -11.19
C LEU A 75 -8.74 13.42 -11.21
N ALA A 76 -8.61 12.40 -12.05
CA ALA A 76 -9.56 11.29 -12.11
C ALA A 76 -9.62 10.52 -10.79
N ALA A 77 -8.48 10.19 -10.22
CA ALA A 77 -8.35 9.48 -8.96
C ALA A 77 -8.95 10.27 -7.79
N ASP A 78 -8.54 11.54 -7.62
CA ASP A 78 -9.07 12.42 -6.59
C ASP A 78 -10.61 12.61 -6.73
N TYR A 79 -11.11 12.70 -7.96
CA TYR A 79 -12.54 12.82 -8.22
C TYR A 79 -13.33 11.57 -7.80
N ILE A 80 -12.82 10.39 -8.16
CA ILE A 80 -13.43 9.13 -7.75
C ILE A 80 -13.50 9.03 -6.23
N GLU A 81 -12.42 9.38 -5.54
CA GLU A 81 -12.37 9.35 -4.07
C GLU A 81 -13.44 10.28 -3.46
N GLU A 82 -13.54 11.53 -3.94
CA GLU A 82 -14.56 12.48 -3.47
C GLU A 82 -15.99 11.97 -3.73
N LYS A 83 -16.27 11.43 -4.91
CA LYS A 83 -17.59 10.90 -5.24
C LYS A 83 -17.94 9.66 -4.42
N VAL A 84 -16.96 8.81 -4.11
CA VAL A 84 -17.18 7.65 -3.23
C VAL A 84 -17.50 8.07 -1.80
N LYS A 85 -16.81 9.08 -1.26
CA LYS A 85 -17.12 9.68 0.05
C LYS A 85 -18.58 10.19 0.11
N MET A 86 -19.05 10.72 -0.99
CA MET A 86 -20.43 11.20 -1.14
C MET A 86 -21.46 10.09 -1.47
N ALA A 87 -21.01 8.85 -1.62
CA ALA A 87 -21.81 7.72 -2.13
C ALA A 87 -22.40 7.95 -3.53
N ASP A 88 -21.81 8.85 -4.31
CA ASP A 88 -22.23 9.20 -5.68
C ASP A 88 -21.42 8.38 -6.72
N PHE A 89 -21.69 7.09 -6.76
CA PHE A 89 -20.98 6.16 -7.67
C PHE A 89 -21.34 6.39 -9.14
N ALA A 90 -22.53 6.89 -9.42
CA ALA A 90 -22.96 7.17 -10.79
C ALA A 90 -22.10 8.25 -11.44
N SER A 91 -21.73 9.28 -10.69
CA SER A 91 -20.79 10.32 -11.16
C SER A 91 -19.36 9.83 -11.28
N ALA A 92 -18.92 8.89 -10.44
CA ALA A 92 -17.57 8.31 -10.50
C ALA A 92 -17.37 7.41 -11.74
N GLN A 93 -18.41 6.67 -12.11
CA GLN A 93 -18.35 5.61 -13.13
C GLN A 93 -17.72 6.04 -14.47
N PRO A 94 -18.05 7.16 -15.09
CA PRO A 94 -17.45 7.57 -16.36
C PRO A 94 -15.94 7.89 -16.27
N VAL A 95 -15.43 8.10 -15.06
CA VAL A 95 -14.04 8.54 -14.80
C VAL A 95 -13.12 7.36 -14.50
N LEU A 96 -13.66 6.19 -14.13
CA LEU A 96 -12.88 5.00 -13.75
C LEU A 96 -11.87 4.57 -14.81
N ALA A 97 -12.20 4.71 -16.09
CA ALA A 97 -11.34 4.32 -17.21
C ALA A 97 -10.04 5.13 -17.33
N TYR A 98 -9.94 6.26 -16.61
CA TYR A 98 -8.79 7.16 -16.66
C TYR A 98 -7.79 6.93 -15.50
N VAL A 99 -8.04 5.96 -14.63
CA VAL A 99 -7.13 5.57 -13.55
C VAL A 99 -6.50 4.24 -13.90
N SER A 100 -5.22 4.25 -14.27
CA SER A 100 -4.47 3.06 -14.67
C SER A 100 -3.61 2.47 -13.55
N ASN A 101 -3.28 3.28 -12.55
CA ASN A 101 -2.45 2.91 -11.40
C ASN A 101 -3.16 3.31 -10.10
N ALA A 102 -4.32 2.68 -9.89
CA ALA A 102 -5.10 2.92 -8.71
C ALA A 102 -4.31 2.56 -7.43
N ASP A 103 -4.27 3.48 -6.48
CA ASP A 103 -3.87 3.17 -5.13
C ASP A 103 -4.95 2.33 -4.41
N ARG A 104 -4.77 2.06 -3.12
CA ARG A 104 -5.73 1.25 -2.37
C ARG A 104 -7.10 1.92 -2.25
N ALA A 105 -7.17 3.24 -2.06
CA ALA A 105 -8.43 3.96 -1.93
C ALA A 105 -9.22 3.93 -3.22
N GLU A 106 -8.57 4.20 -4.32
CA GLU A 106 -9.13 4.17 -5.67
C GLU A 106 -9.54 2.75 -6.08
N SER A 107 -8.70 1.75 -5.79
CA SER A 107 -9.00 0.34 -6.05
C SER A 107 -10.25 -0.12 -5.30
N CYS A 108 -10.41 0.28 -4.04
CA CYS A 108 -11.64 -0.02 -3.28
C CYS A 108 -12.86 0.73 -3.83
N ALA A 109 -12.69 1.96 -4.34
CA ALA A 109 -13.76 2.72 -4.96
C ALA A 109 -14.24 2.03 -6.25
N ILE A 110 -13.31 1.63 -7.11
CA ILE A 110 -13.58 0.87 -8.33
C ILE A 110 -14.27 -0.46 -7.99
N ALA A 111 -13.79 -1.16 -6.97
CA ALA A 111 -14.37 -2.41 -6.52
C ALA A 111 -15.81 -2.23 -6.00
N GLN A 112 -16.10 -1.14 -5.30
CA GLN A 112 -17.47 -0.83 -4.88
C GLN A 112 -18.41 -0.61 -6.08
N ASP A 113 -17.97 0.10 -7.10
CA ASP A 113 -18.75 0.30 -8.32
C ASP A 113 -19.00 -1.02 -9.05
N ARG A 114 -17.96 -1.85 -9.21
CA ARG A 114 -18.06 -3.20 -9.77
C ARG A 114 -19.07 -4.07 -8.98
N ALA A 115 -18.98 -4.06 -7.65
CA ALA A 115 -19.88 -4.81 -6.78
C ALA A 115 -21.33 -4.35 -6.93
N LYS A 116 -21.58 -3.03 -7.01
CA LYS A 116 -22.93 -2.47 -7.25
C LYS A 116 -23.47 -2.83 -8.62
N SER A 117 -22.61 -2.95 -9.62
CA SER A 117 -22.96 -3.40 -10.96
C SER A 117 -23.18 -4.92 -11.06
N GLY A 118 -23.01 -5.64 -9.95
CA GLY A 118 -23.27 -7.08 -9.87
C GLY A 118 -22.10 -7.97 -10.29
N ASP A 119 -20.86 -7.45 -10.32
CA ASP A 119 -19.66 -8.25 -10.60
C ASP A 119 -19.42 -9.26 -9.46
N PRO A 120 -19.56 -10.59 -9.70
CA PRO A 120 -19.46 -11.58 -8.65
C PRO A 120 -18.02 -11.84 -8.18
N LEU A 121 -17.01 -11.38 -8.92
CA LEU A 121 -15.59 -11.67 -8.64
C LEU A 121 -15.00 -10.70 -7.60
N VAL A 122 -15.58 -9.52 -7.44
CA VAL A 122 -15.04 -8.45 -6.58
C VAL A 122 -14.79 -8.92 -5.15
N PHE A 123 -15.76 -9.60 -4.55
CA PHE A 123 -15.61 -10.01 -3.16
C PHE A 123 -14.56 -11.12 -2.99
N ALA A 124 -14.40 -12.01 -3.97
CA ALA A 124 -13.36 -13.02 -3.96
C ALA A 124 -11.96 -12.37 -4.09
N GLU A 125 -11.81 -11.37 -4.95
CA GLU A 125 -10.54 -10.65 -5.16
C GLU A 125 -10.10 -9.88 -3.90
N TYR A 126 -11.04 -9.26 -3.18
CA TYR A 126 -10.75 -8.39 -2.04
C TYR A 126 -10.85 -9.08 -0.68
N LYS A 127 -11.37 -10.30 -0.62
CA LYS A 127 -11.64 -11.01 0.63
C LYS A 127 -10.41 -11.10 1.55
N ASP A 128 -9.32 -11.63 1.04
CA ASP A 128 -8.12 -11.85 1.84
C ASP A 128 -7.51 -10.55 2.36
N VAL A 129 -7.44 -9.54 1.50
CA VAL A 129 -6.94 -8.21 1.87
C VAL A 129 -7.84 -7.58 2.92
N TRP A 130 -9.16 -7.66 2.75
CA TRP A 130 -10.12 -7.08 3.68
C TRP A 130 -10.13 -7.77 5.05
N LEU A 131 -10.03 -9.11 5.07
CA LEU A 131 -10.00 -9.87 6.32
C LEU A 131 -8.83 -9.51 7.22
N THR A 132 -7.72 -9.14 6.66
CA THR A 132 -6.42 -9.12 7.32
C THR A 132 -5.81 -7.73 7.48
N THR A 133 -6.29 -6.73 6.74
CA THR A 133 -5.72 -5.37 6.79
C THR A 133 -6.27 -4.58 7.99
N ASN A 134 -5.37 -4.00 8.78
CA ASN A 134 -5.74 -3.28 10.01
C ASN A 134 -6.20 -1.84 9.75
N SER A 135 -5.54 -1.11 8.88
CA SER A 135 -5.93 0.25 8.50
C SER A 135 -6.37 0.30 7.05
N GLN A 136 -7.52 0.92 6.79
CA GLN A 136 -8.06 1.02 5.44
C GLN A 136 -8.60 2.43 5.16
N PRO A 137 -8.45 2.92 3.90
CA PRO A 137 -9.15 4.10 3.43
C PRO A 137 -10.67 3.98 3.60
N GLU A 138 -11.37 5.11 3.66
CA GLU A 138 -12.83 5.13 3.86
C GLU A 138 -13.59 4.41 2.73
N SER A 139 -13.10 4.51 1.49
CA SER A 139 -13.63 3.76 0.35
C SER A 139 -13.60 2.24 0.57
N CYS A 140 -12.54 1.73 1.20
CA CYS A 140 -12.44 0.31 1.56
C CYS A 140 -13.39 -0.07 2.69
N THR A 141 -13.71 0.84 3.59
CA THR A 141 -14.73 0.61 4.64
C THR A 141 -16.11 0.42 4.02
N GLY A 142 -16.46 1.17 2.98
CA GLY A 142 -17.69 0.98 2.22
C GLY A 142 -17.76 -0.40 1.55
N LEU A 143 -16.69 -0.80 0.87
CA LEU A 143 -16.56 -2.14 0.29
C LEU A 143 -16.69 -3.23 1.35
N GLY A 144 -16.05 -3.05 2.52
CA GLY A 144 -16.12 -3.97 3.65
C GLY A 144 -17.55 -4.17 4.17
N ARG A 145 -18.34 -3.10 4.24
CA ARG A 145 -19.78 -3.20 4.62
C ARG A 145 -20.59 -4.04 3.63
N MET A 146 -20.33 -3.86 2.33
CA MET A 146 -20.96 -4.70 1.30
C MET A 146 -20.55 -6.16 1.43
N MET A 147 -19.26 -6.42 1.71
CA MET A 147 -18.73 -7.78 1.91
C MET A 147 -19.35 -8.45 3.14
N LEU A 148 -19.49 -7.75 4.26
CA LEU A 148 -20.15 -8.28 5.49
C LEU A 148 -21.57 -8.79 5.23
N SER A 149 -22.28 -8.18 4.28
CA SER A 149 -23.63 -8.59 3.89
C SER A 149 -23.64 -9.68 2.82
N SER A 150 -22.47 -10.06 2.29
CA SER A 150 -22.37 -11.07 1.23
C SER A 150 -22.43 -12.50 1.80
N PRO A 151 -23.12 -13.43 1.14
CA PRO A 151 -23.11 -14.85 1.52
C PRO A 151 -21.74 -15.52 1.32
N LEU A 152 -20.80 -14.87 0.64
CA LEU A 152 -19.41 -15.35 0.49
C LEU A 152 -18.58 -15.21 1.76
N MET A 153 -19.05 -14.41 2.74
CA MET A 153 -18.39 -14.20 4.03
C MET A 153 -18.96 -15.16 5.07
N THR A 154 -18.16 -16.13 5.46
CA THR A 154 -18.51 -17.07 6.52
C THR A 154 -18.47 -16.39 7.90
N GLU A 155 -19.13 -16.99 8.90
CA GLU A 155 -19.03 -16.54 10.30
C GLU A 155 -17.57 -16.52 10.79
N GLN A 156 -16.77 -17.48 10.35
CA GLN A 156 -15.32 -17.54 10.65
C GLN A 156 -14.57 -16.37 10.03
N ASP A 157 -14.87 -15.99 8.79
CA ASP A 157 -14.26 -14.82 8.13
C ASP A 157 -14.59 -13.54 8.91
N LYS A 158 -15.84 -13.36 9.30
CA LYS A 158 -16.29 -12.21 10.09
C LYS A 158 -15.61 -12.17 11.46
N GLN A 159 -15.46 -13.31 12.11
CA GLN A 159 -14.75 -13.42 13.38
C GLN A 159 -13.26 -13.05 13.25
N GLN A 160 -12.59 -13.51 12.21
CA GLN A 160 -11.21 -13.13 11.93
C GLN A 160 -11.08 -11.61 11.71
N ARG A 161 -12.00 -11.03 10.96
CA ARG A 161 -12.05 -9.58 10.77
C ARG A 161 -12.25 -8.83 12.07
N LEU A 162 -13.17 -9.27 12.90
CA LEU A 162 -13.42 -8.71 14.22
C LEU A 162 -12.14 -8.71 15.07
N TRP A 163 -11.43 -9.81 15.12
CA TRP A 163 -10.18 -9.91 15.89
C TRP A 163 -9.09 -8.97 15.35
N ALA A 164 -8.98 -8.81 14.03
CA ALA A 164 -8.06 -7.85 13.42
C ALA A 164 -8.39 -6.41 13.83
N GLN A 165 -9.66 -6.05 13.81
CA GLN A 165 -10.13 -4.72 14.22
C GLN A 165 -9.91 -4.46 15.72
N LEU A 166 -10.19 -5.45 16.55
CA LEU A 166 -10.00 -5.35 18.01
C LEU A 166 -8.53 -5.14 18.38
N ARG A 167 -7.61 -5.97 17.86
CA ARG A 167 -6.18 -5.81 18.15
C ARG A 167 -5.62 -4.48 17.63
N ALA A 168 -6.17 -3.95 16.54
CA ALA A 168 -5.80 -2.64 15.99
C ALA A 168 -6.46 -1.46 16.72
N GLY A 169 -7.34 -1.69 17.69
CA GLY A 169 -8.03 -0.64 18.44
C GLY A 169 -9.16 0.06 17.67
N GLN A 170 -9.67 -0.56 16.62
CA GLN A 170 -10.73 0.01 15.76
C GLN A 170 -12.13 -0.24 16.36
N SER A 171 -12.43 0.38 17.50
CA SER A 171 -13.62 0.10 18.31
C SER A 171 -14.94 0.20 17.55
N GLY A 172 -15.13 1.28 16.78
CA GLY A 172 -16.39 1.48 16.04
C GLY A 172 -16.60 0.44 14.95
N GLN A 173 -15.57 0.08 14.20
CA GLN A 173 -15.61 -0.94 13.17
C GLN A 173 -15.78 -2.34 13.77
N ALA A 174 -15.12 -2.62 14.90
CA ALA A 174 -15.26 -3.88 15.62
C ALA A 174 -16.69 -4.10 16.12
N ILE A 175 -17.33 -3.07 16.67
CA ILE A 175 -18.75 -3.13 17.09
C ILE A 175 -19.64 -3.46 15.90
N ALA A 176 -19.47 -2.77 14.77
CA ALA A 176 -20.28 -3.01 13.57
C ALA A 176 -20.08 -4.44 13.03
N THR A 177 -18.84 -4.95 13.00
CA THR A 177 -18.56 -6.33 12.59
C THR A 177 -19.15 -7.35 13.57
N ALA A 178 -19.02 -7.13 14.88
CA ALA A 178 -19.56 -7.99 15.93
C ALA A 178 -21.09 -8.17 15.79
N GLN A 179 -21.81 -7.08 15.50
CA GLN A 179 -23.25 -7.13 15.29
C GLN A 179 -23.66 -8.07 14.14
N THR A 180 -22.85 -8.20 13.10
CA THR A 180 -23.15 -9.08 11.96
C THR A 180 -23.06 -10.58 12.30
N ILE A 181 -22.42 -10.93 13.42
CA ILE A 181 -22.32 -12.30 13.95
C ILE A 181 -23.12 -12.47 15.25
N GLY A 182 -24.06 -11.57 15.50
CA GLY A 182 -24.94 -11.66 16.69
C GLY A 182 -24.25 -11.35 18.02
N MET A 183 -23.06 -10.71 17.98
CA MET A 183 -22.29 -10.33 19.17
C MET A 183 -22.49 -8.85 19.46
N ASN A 184 -22.82 -8.52 20.70
CA ASN A 184 -22.96 -7.14 21.17
C ASN A 184 -21.74 -6.72 21.96
N LEU A 185 -20.98 -5.78 21.42
CA LEU A 185 -19.87 -5.11 22.11
C LEU A 185 -20.27 -3.69 22.51
N SER A 186 -19.94 -3.31 23.74
CA SER A 186 -20.22 -1.98 24.28
C SER A 186 -19.06 -1.04 24.05
N LEU A 187 -19.32 0.12 23.44
CA LEU A 187 -18.30 1.18 23.29
C LEU A 187 -17.81 1.68 24.67
N ALA A 188 -18.73 1.80 25.63
CA ALA A 188 -18.35 2.21 27.00
C ALA A 188 -17.38 1.20 27.64
N GLN A 189 -17.60 -0.10 27.43
CA GLN A 189 -16.68 -1.14 27.92
C GLN A 189 -15.33 -1.08 27.20
N LEU A 190 -15.30 -0.91 25.89
CA LEU A 190 -14.03 -0.75 25.13
C LEU A 190 -13.25 0.49 25.60
N ASN A 191 -13.93 1.61 25.82
CA ASN A 191 -13.31 2.82 26.37
C ASN A 191 -12.75 2.61 27.79
N SER A 192 -13.45 1.89 28.65
CA SER A 192 -12.97 1.53 29.99
C SER A 192 -11.75 0.65 29.92
N ILE A 193 -11.72 -0.34 29.04
CA ILE A 193 -10.56 -1.21 28.79
C ILE A 193 -9.37 -0.40 28.25
N GLN A 194 -9.62 0.52 27.33
CA GLN A 194 -8.58 1.41 26.76
C GLN A 194 -7.91 2.25 27.85
N ALA A 195 -8.66 2.67 28.87
CA ALA A 195 -8.14 3.49 29.97
C ALA A 195 -7.20 2.69 30.90
N ASP A 196 -7.48 1.41 31.15
CA ASP A 196 -6.66 0.54 31.98
C ASP A 196 -6.72 -0.93 31.51
N PRO A 197 -6.02 -1.26 30.43
CA PRO A 197 -6.09 -2.60 29.84
C PRO A 197 -5.46 -3.67 30.74
N LEU A 198 -4.43 -3.34 31.51
CA LEU A 198 -3.77 -4.30 32.40
C LEU A 198 -4.70 -4.74 33.53
N ASN A 199 -5.35 -3.80 34.20
CA ASN A 199 -6.27 -4.11 35.29
C ASN A 199 -7.46 -4.96 34.78
N TYR A 200 -7.96 -4.66 33.58
CA TYR A 200 -8.98 -5.49 32.95
C TYR A 200 -8.51 -6.93 32.76
N LEU A 201 -7.33 -7.15 32.21
CA LEU A 201 -6.78 -8.51 31.96
C LEU A 201 -6.64 -9.36 33.23
N TRP A 202 -6.44 -8.75 34.42
CA TRP A 202 -6.29 -9.47 35.65
C TRP A 202 -7.57 -10.15 36.13
N SER A 203 -8.72 -9.57 35.88
CA SER A 203 -10.02 -10.02 36.37
C SER A 203 -11.05 -10.30 35.29
N ALA A 204 -10.63 -10.27 34.00
CA ALA A 204 -11.52 -10.39 32.86
C ALA A 204 -12.26 -11.73 32.84
N PRO A 205 -13.57 -11.72 32.61
CA PRO A 205 -14.31 -12.93 32.29
C PRO A 205 -13.84 -13.50 30.94
N LYS A 206 -13.98 -14.82 30.73
CA LYS A 206 -13.45 -15.53 29.56
C LYS A 206 -14.48 -16.47 28.91
N ALA A 207 -15.69 -16.53 29.48
CA ALA A 207 -16.65 -17.56 29.14
C ALA A 207 -17.38 -17.31 27.83
N SER A 208 -17.80 -16.07 27.58
CA SER A 208 -18.55 -15.72 26.37
C SER A 208 -17.65 -15.26 25.23
N ALA A 209 -18.15 -15.33 23.99
CA ALA A 209 -17.46 -14.80 22.82
C ALA A 209 -17.20 -13.29 22.95
N ALA A 210 -18.09 -12.54 23.59
CA ALA A 210 -17.90 -11.13 23.87
C ALA A 210 -16.77 -10.90 24.89
N ASP A 211 -16.68 -11.70 25.95
CA ASP A 211 -15.58 -11.64 26.92
C ASP A 211 -14.23 -11.86 26.24
N GLN A 212 -14.18 -12.86 25.35
CA GLN A 212 -12.99 -13.20 24.58
C GLN A 212 -12.60 -12.07 23.60
N ALA A 213 -13.57 -11.40 22.99
CA ALA A 213 -13.34 -10.23 22.14
C ALA A 213 -12.75 -9.06 22.95
N TYR A 214 -13.27 -8.80 24.14
CA TYR A 214 -12.70 -7.78 25.04
C TYR A 214 -11.28 -8.13 25.50
N LEU A 215 -10.93 -9.40 25.71
CA LEU A 215 -9.58 -9.83 26.00
C LEU A 215 -8.60 -9.51 24.85
N ILE A 216 -9.02 -9.79 23.60
CA ILE A 216 -8.20 -9.49 22.42
C ILE A 216 -7.99 -7.98 22.30
N TYR A 217 -9.01 -7.19 22.54
CA TYR A 217 -8.91 -5.73 22.57
C TYR A 217 -7.93 -5.27 23.66
N ALA A 218 -8.10 -5.75 24.89
CA ALA A 218 -7.29 -5.36 26.03
C ALA A 218 -5.80 -5.67 25.83
N ILE A 219 -5.47 -6.89 25.36
CA ILE A 219 -4.07 -7.25 25.12
C ILE A 219 -3.45 -6.43 23.98
N GLY A 220 -4.22 -6.09 22.95
CA GLY A 220 -3.79 -5.21 21.85
C GLY A 220 -3.50 -3.79 22.35
N ARG A 221 -4.37 -3.23 23.21
CA ARG A 221 -4.17 -1.90 23.81
C ARG A 221 -2.98 -1.87 24.77
N LEU A 222 -2.81 -2.94 25.55
CA LEU A 222 -1.66 -3.07 26.42
C LEU A 222 -0.35 -3.16 25.62
N ALA A 223 -0.33 -3.96 24.54
CA ALA A 223 0.85 -4.09 23.68
C ALA A 223 1.24 -2.77 23.01
N ASP A 224 0.25 -1.94 22.66
CA ASP A 224 0.48 -0.62 22.06
C ASP A 224 1.08 0.39 23.05
N SER A 225 0.70 0.33 24.32
CA SER A 225 1.18 1.21 25.37
C SER A 225 2.40 0.69 26.12
N ASP A 226 2.46 -0.61 26.39
CA ASP A 226 3.54 -1.30 27.11
C ASP A 226 3.70 -2.74 26.61
N LEU A 227 4.52 -2.90 25.56
CA LEU A 227 4.77 -4.19 24.93
C LEU A 227 5.35 -5.22 25.90
N ASN A 228 6.27 -4.84 26.78
CA ASN A 228 6.93 -5.77 27.70
C ASN A 228 5.92 -6.36 28.70
N THR A 229 5.04 -5.52 29.25
CA THR A 229 3.96 -5.98 30.12
C THR A 229 2.96 -6.85 29.38
N ALA A 230 2.65 -6.55 28.12
CA ALA A 230 1.78 -7.38 27.28
C ALA A 230 2.38 -8.76 27.00
N LEU A 231 3.67 -8.84 26.65
CA LEU A 231 4.40 -10.10 26.45
C LEU A 231 4.41 -10.96 27.72
N ALA A 232 4.60 -10.36 28.88
CA ALA A 232 4.55 -11.04 30.17
C ALA A 232 3.14 -11.53 30.55
N SER A 233 2.09 -10.82 30.10
CA SER A 233 0.70 -11.05 30.50
C SER A 233 -0.07 -11.97 29.56
N VAL A 234 0.34 -12.11 28.29
CA VAL A 234 -0.44 -12.82 27.26
C VAL A 234 -0.71 -14.28 27.59
N LYS A 235 0.26 -14.96 28.20
CA LYS A 235 0.08 -16.36 28.62
C LYS A 235 -1.08 -16.51 29.60
N ARG A 236 -1.11 -15.68 30.64
CA ARG A 236 -2.18 -15.68 31.65
C ARG A 236 -3.52 -15.28 31.04
N ALA A 237 -3.53 -14.30 30.14
CA ALA A 237 -4.74 -13.89 29.42
C ALA A 237 -5.32 -15.05 28.58
N ALA A 238 -4.46 -15.85 28.00
CA ALA A 238 -4.83 -17.00 27.15
C ALA A 238 -5.32 -18.23 27.94
N GLU A 239 -4.88 -18.41 29.19
CA GLU A 239 -5.27 -19.55 30.01
C GLU A 239 -6.79 -19.64 30.17
N GLY A 240 -7.36 -20.83 29.92
CA GLY A 240 -8.80 -21.08 30.03
C GLY A 240 -9.63 -20.56 28.86
N THR A 241 -9.03 -20.01 27.82
CA THR A 241 -9.73 -19.65 26.59
C THR A 241 -9.60 -20.75 25.52
N PRO A 242 -10.49 -20.80 24.52
CA PRO A 242 -10.35 -21.71 23.36
C PRO A 242 -9.03 -21.50 22.59
N GLU A 243 -8.52 -22.55 21.94
CA GLU A 243 -7.25 -22.49 21.21
C GLU A 243 -7.21 -21.33 20.16
N SER A 244 -8.30 -21.12 19.43
CA SER A 244 -8.42 -20.04 18.44
C SER A 244 -8.24 -18.65 19.08
N VAL A 245 -8.79 -18.47 20.28
CA VAL A 245 -8.68 -17.22 21.06
C VAL A 245 -7.27 -17.07 21.62
N GLN A 246 -6.66 -18.15 22.11
CA GLN A 246 -5.24 -18.14 22.54
C GLN A 246 -4.35 -17.66 21.38
N LYS A 247 -4.51 -18.22 20.19
CA LYS A 247 -3.79 -17.79 18.98
C LYS A 247 -4.05 -16.32 18.65
N ALA A 248 -5.28 -15.85 18.78
CA ALA A 248 -5.63 -14.45 18.51
C ALA A 248 -4.97 -13.48 19.51
N LEU A 249 -4.87 -13.87 20.80
CA LEU A 249 -4.19 -13.08 21.82
C LEU A 249 -2.68 -12.99 21.54
N TYR A 250 -2.03 -14.10 21.21
CA TYR A 250 -0.62 -14.09 20.81
C TYR A 250 -0.40 -13.31 19.52
N ARG A 251 -1.32 -13.40 18.53
CA ARG A 251 -1.27 -12.59 17.30
C ARG A 251 -1.34 -11.10 17.59
N ALA A 252 -2.17 -10.67 18.54
CA ALA A 252 -2.28 -9.26 18.89
C ALA A 252 -0.95 -8.71 19.41
N VAL A 253 -0.30 -9.44 20.31
CA VAL A 253 1.02 -9.04 20.83
C VAL A 253 2.11 -9.11 19.77
N GLY A 254 2.13 -10.17 18.96
CA GLY A 254 3.08 -10.34 17.86
C GLY A 254 2.97 -9.24 16.83
N TYR A 255 1.76 -8.91 16.40
CA TYR A 255 1.52 -7.85 15.41
C TYR A 255 1.91 -6.47 15.94
N ILE A 256 1.38 -6.05 17.09
CA ILE A 256 1.69 -4.73 17.67
C ILE A 256 3.18 -4.63 18.00
N GLY A 257 3.77 -5.65 18.62
CA GLY A 257 5.20 -5.71 18.89
C GLY A 257 6.04 -5.65 17.63
N GLY A 258 5.62 -6.35 16.57
CA GLY A 258 6.29 -6.33 15.27
C GLY A 258 6.27 -4.97 14.59
N THR A 259 5.16 -4.25 14.61
CA THR A 259 5.06 -2.89 14.05
C THR A 259 5.93 -1.88 14.82
N THR A 260 6.01 -2.01 16.14
CA THR A 260 6.87 -1.17 16.99
C THR A 260 8.35 -1.45 16.74
N VAL A 261 8.69 -2.71 16.52
CA VAL A 261 10.06 -3.21 16.32
C VAL A 261 10.60 -2.91 14.93
N MET A 262 9.74 -2.71 13.92
CA MET A 262 10.19 -2.25 12.57
C MET A 262 10.98 -0.93 12.61
N LYS A 263 10.93 -0.23 13.76
CA LYS A 263 11.74 0.97 14.04
C LYS A 263 13.13 0.70 14.66
N ASN A 264 13.63 -0.55 14.64
CA ASN A 264 15.01 -1.01 14.97
C ASN A 264 15.19 -1.94 16.18
N ASN A 265 14.14 -2.48 16.81
CA ASN A 265 14.28 -3.38 17.95
C ASN A 265 13.63 -4.75 17.70
N PHE A 266 14.38 -5.68 17.11
CA PHE A 266 13.92 -7.07 16.99
C PHE A 266 13.86 -7.71 18.37
N ASN A 267 12.76 -8.42 18.66
CA ASN A 267 12.52 -9.08 19.94
C ASN A 267 12.11 -10.53 19.70
N VAL A 268 12.86 -11.46 20.28
CA VAL A 268 12.59 -12.90 20.14
C VAL A 268 11.22 -13.32 20.71
N GLU A 269 10.73 -12.64 21.73
CA GLU A 269 9.42 -12.92 22.31
C GLU A 269 8.27 -12.54 21.36
N VAL A 270 8.47 -11.49 20.55
CA VAL A 270 7.55 -11.13 19.45
C VAL A 270 7.51 -12.21 18.40
N LEU A 271 8.66 -12.77 18.01
CA LEU A 271 8.73 -13.92 17.12
C LEU A 271 7.99 -15.13 17.70
N GLN A 272 8.21 -15.44 18.98
CA GLN A 272 7.53 -16.53 19.67
C GLN A 272 6.01 -16.33 19.73
N ALA A 273 5.55 -15.08 19.86
CA ALA A 273 4.12 -14.77 19.81
C ALA A 273 3.52 -15.08 18.41
N PHE A 274 4.22 -14.74 17.34
CA PHE A 274 3.82 -15.17 15.99
C PHE A 274 3.81 -16.70 15.87
N ASP A 275 4.83 -17.39 16.31
CA ASP A 275 4.91 -18.87 16.27
C ASP A 275 3.72 -19.51 17.00
N ARG A 276 3.33 -18.99 18.17
CA ARG A 276 2.17 -19.47 18.94
C ARG A 276 0.82 -19.15 18.29
N SER A 277 0.78 -18.18 17.38
CA SER A 277 -0.43 -17.81 16.63
C SER A 277 -0.53 -18.52 15.28
N TYR A 278 0.40 -19.41 14.97
CA TYR A 278 0.41 -20.12 13.70
C TYR A 278 -0.89 -20.92 13.48
N GLY A 279 -1.40 -20.84 12.23
CA GLY A 279 -2.69 -21.41 11.83
C GLY A 279 -3.84 -20.38 11.77
N LEU A 280 -3.65 -19.16 12.27
CA LEU A 280 -4.52 -18.03 11.91
C LEU A 280 -4.00 -17.40 10.61
N ALA A 281 -4.93 -16.95 9.77
CA ALA A 281 -4.59 -16.23 8.54
C ALA A 281 -3.70 -15.01 8.85
N LEU A 282 -2.72 -14.76 8.00
CA LEU A 282 -1.82 -13.61 8.06
C LEU A 282 -2.26 -12.57 7.03
N SER A 283 -2.23 -11.29 7.38
CA SER A 283 -2.21 -10.23 6.37
C SER A 283 -0.85 -10.23 5.66
N GLU A 284 -0.78 -9.57 4.52
CA GLU A 284 0.50 -9.35 3.84
C GLU A 284 1.51 -8.64 4.75
N GLU A 285 1.05 -7.65 5.52
CA GLU A 285 1.87 -6.94 6.50
C GLU A 285 2.31 -7.85 7.65
N GLU A 286 1.40 -8.62 8.24
CA GLU A 286 1.73 -9.57 9.32
C GLU A 286 2.71 -10.65 8.87
N ALA A 287 2.52 -11.18 7.66
CA ALA A 287 3.41 -12.19 7.10
C ALA A 287 4.82 -11.63 6.86
N GLU A 288 4.91 -10.40 6.37
CA GLU A 288 6.20 -9.71 6.20
C GLU A 288 6.89 -9.44 7.53
N ILE A 289 6.17 -8.94 8.54
CA ILE A 289 6.71 -8.72 9.89
C ILE A 289 7.22 -10.04 10.48
N TYR A 290 6.41 -11.08 10.41
CA TYR A 290 6.78 -12.41 10.92
C TYR A 290 8.02 -12.96 10.22
N ALA A 291 8.07 -12.90 8.89
CA ALA A 291 9.22 -13.37 8.11
C ALA A 291 10.50 -12.58 8.47
N ARG A 292 10.43 -11.26 8.57
CA ARG A 292 11.58 -10.42 8.95
C ARG A 292 12.09 -10.72 10.35
N GLN A 293 11.20 -10.91 11.32
CA GLN A 293 11.57 -11.35 12.67
C GLN A 293 12.27 -12.72 12.62
N ALA A 294 11.69 -13.68 11.93
CA ALA A 294 12.24 -15.03 11.82
C ALA A 294 13.62 -15.05 11.13
N ILE A 295 13.79 -14.28 10.07
CA ILE A 295 15.08 -14.13 9.37
C ILE A 295 16.13 -13.55 10.32
N ARG A 296 15.78 -12.50 11.05
CA ARG A 296 16.69 -11.83 11.97
C ARG A 296 17.27 -12.76 13.04
N PHE A 297 16.45 -13.68 13.54
CA PHE A 297 16.86 -14.65 14.56
C PHE A 297 17.33 -15.99 13.98
N GLY A 298 17.39 -16.16 12.67
CA GLY A 298 17.76 -17.43 12.02
C GLY A 298 16.78 -18.56 12.34
N ALA A 299 15.53 -18.23 12.65
CA ALA A 299 14.47 -19.19 12.95
C ALA A 299 13.85 -19.73 11.65
N TRP A 300 14.58 -20.62 10.98
CA TRP A 300 14.28 -21.03 9.60
C TRP A 300 12.91 -21.69 9.41
N GLU A 301 12.45 -22.47 10.39
CA GLU A 301 11.09 -23.03 10.34
C GLU A 301 10.02 -21.93 10.44
N SER A 302 10.25 -20.91 11.23
CA SER A 302 9.35 -19.76 11.32
C SER A 302 9.38 -18.93 10.03
N VAL A 303 10.52 -18.83 9.34
CA VAL A 303 10.60 -18.22 8.00
C VAL A 303 9.70 -18.96 7.03
N ILE A 304 9.76 -20.28 6.99
CA ILE A 304 8.91 -21.10 6.12
C ILE A 304 7.43 -20.90 6.44
N ARG A 305 7.06 -20.94 7.73
CA ARG A 305 5.68 -20.71 8.17
C ARG A 305 5.16 -19.33 7.78
N ALA A 306 5.99 -18.30 7.94
CA ALA A 306 5.62 -16.95 7.57
C ALA A 306 5.37 -16.81 6.06
N ILE A 307 6.27 -17.34 5.23
CA ILE A 307 6.14 -17.32 3.77
C ILE A 307 4.95 -18.18 3.33
N ASP A 308 4.71 -19.32 3.98
CA ASP A 308 3.57 -20.19 3.68
C ASP A 308 2.22 -19.50 3.92
N GLY A 309 2.18 -18.61 4.91
CA GLY A 309 1.01 -17.75 5.22
C GLY A 309 0.82 -16.55 4.30
N MET A 310 1.75 -16.24 3.40
CA MET A 310 1.64 -15.13 2.46
C MET A 310 0.60 -15.37 1.36
N SER A 311 0.07 -14.30 0.77
CA SER A 311 -0.73 -14.39 -0.45
C SER A 311 0.06 -15.02 -1.60
N VAL A 312 -0.65 -15.54 -2.62
CA VAL A 312 0.01 -16.14 -3.80
C VAL A 312 0.94 -15.13 -4.48
N THR A 313 0.50 -13.88 -4.61
CA THR A 313 1.29 -12.80 -5.22
C THR A 313 2.54 -12.49 -4.39
N GLN A 314 2.38 -12.32 -3.08
CA GLN A 314 3.49 -12.03 -2.19
C GLN A 314 4.54 -13.15 -2.16
N LYS A 315 4.11 -14.43 -2.14
CA LYS A 315 5.01 -15.60 -2.20
C LYS A 315 5.89 -15.59 -3.44
N GLN A 316 5.41 -15.07 -4.56
CA GLN A 316 6.13 -15.07 -5.84
C GLN A 316 7.17 -13.95 -5.95
N GLU A 317 7.20 -13.00 -5.03
CA GLU A 317 8.22 -11.97 -5.03
C GLU A 317 9.61 -12.59 -4.80
N ASP A 318 10.59 -12.16 -5.60
CA ASP A 318 11.96 -12.71 -5.59
C ASP A 318 12.60 -12.67 -4.21
N ARG A 319 12.32 -11.64 -3.41
CA ARG A 319 12.78 -11.54 -2.02
C ARG A 319 12.29 -12.69 -1.15
N TRP A 320 11.02 -13.07 -1.24
CA TRP A 320 10.46 -14.14 -0.41
C TRP A 320 10.83 -15.52 -0.92
N GLN A 321 10.94 -15.69 -2.25
CA GLN A 321 11.49 -16.91 -2.85
C GLN A 321 12.94 -17.13 -2.41
N TYR A 322 13.78 -16.09 -2.40
CA TYR A 322 15.16 -16.18 -1.92
C TYR A 322 15.22 -16.66 -0.46
N TRP A 323 14.44 -16.07 0.44
CA TRP A 323 14.44 -16.45 1.84
C TRP A 323 13.82 -17.82 2.10
N LEU A 324 12.84 -18.24 1.31
CA LEU A 324 12.34 -19.62 1.31
C LEU A 324 13.43 -20.63 0.94
N ALA A 325 14.20 -20.33 -0.11
CA ALA A 325 15.34 -21.16 -0.51
C ALA A 325 16.40 -21.23 0.59
N ARG A 326 16.75 -20.07 1.20
CA ARG A 326 17.68 -20.02 2.34
C ARG A 326 17.23 -20.86 3.53
N ALA A 327 15.96 -20.76 3.89
CA ALA A 327 15.38 -21.56 4.98
C ALA A 327 15.34 -23.05 4.63
N SER A 328 15.04 -23.40 3.40
CA SER A 328 15.04 -24.79 2.92
C SER A 328 16.43 -25.42 2.94
N GLU A 329 17.48 -24.67 2.57
CA GLU A 329 18.87 -25.14 2.72
C GLU A 329 19.20 -25.55 4.17
N GLN A 330 18.72 -24.77 5.13
CA GLN A 330 19.02 -24.98 6.56
C GLN A 330 18.34 -26.22 7.15
N ARG A 331 17.27 -26.71 6.54
CA ARG A 331 16.66 -28.00 6.94
C ARG A 331 17.60 -29.17 6.76
N GLY A 332 18.52 -29.11 5.80
CA GLY A 332 19.61 -30.05 5.64
C GLY A 332 19.25 -31.38 4.95
N ASP A 333 17.98 -31.74 4.81
CA ASP A 333 17.57 -32.95 4.08
C ASP A 333 17.68 -32.75 2.57
N ALA A 334 17.81 -33.87 1.84
CA ALA A 334 18.07 -33.90 0.41
C ALA A 334 16.95 -33.17 -0.40
N LYS A 335 15.68 -33.32 0.00
CA LYS A 335 14.53 -32.75 -0.69
C LYS A 335 14.52 -31.21 -0.53
N SER A 336 14.74 -30.74 0.68
CA SER A 336 14.80 -29.30 0.98
C SER A 336 15.99 -28.62 0.29
N LYS A 337 17.15 -29.29 0.26
CA LYS A 337 18.32 -28.78 -0.48
C LYS A 337 18.08 -28.73 -1.99
N ALA A 338 17.40 -29.74 -2.56
CA ALA A 338 17.05 -29.75 -3.97
C ALA A 338 16.09 -28.60 -4.31
N LEU A 339 15.06 -28.39 -3.49
CA LEU A 339 14.13 -27.25 -3.63
C LEU A 339 14.86 -25.91 -3.59
N ALA A 340 15.77 -25.73 -2.63
CA ALA A 340 16.55 -24.50 -2.51
C ALA A 340 17.36 -24.22 -3.78
N ARG A 341 18.06 -25.23 -4.32
CA ARG A 341 18.82 -25.11 -5.56
C ARG A 341 17.97 -24.73 -6.77
N GLU A 342 16.79 -25.34 -6.88
CA GLU A 342 15.84 -25.03 -7.95
C GLU A 342 15.40 -23.57 -7.89
N ILE A 343 15.02 -23.08 -6.71
CA ILE A 343 14.62 -21.69 -6.50
C ILE A 343 15.79 -20.74 -6.81
N PHE A 344 16.99 -20.97 -6.29
CA PHE A 344 18.15 -20.13 -6.59
C PHE A 344 18.47 -20.08 -8.08
N LYS A 345 18.39 -21.23 -8.77
CA LYS A 345 18.60 -21.29 -10.22
C LYS A 345 17.56 -20.47 -10.98
N LYS A 346 16.29 -20.54 -10.57
CA LYS A 346 15.21 -19.72 -11.16
C LYS A 346 15.45 -18.24 -10.94
N LEU A 347 15.82 -17.85 -9.73
CA LEU A 347 16.10 -16.45 -9.39
C LEU A 347 17.36 -15.91 -10.08
N SER A 348 18.34 -16.75 -10.36
CA SER A 348 19.64 -16.33 -10.93
C SER A 348 19.54 -15.78 -12.36
N VAL A 349 18.39 -15.82 -12.99
CA VAL A 349 18.15 -15.23 -14.32
C VAL A 349 17.97 -13.70 -14.24
N GLY A 350 17.43 -13.18 -13.12
CA GLY A 350 17.20 -11.75 -12.92
C GLY A 350 18.47 -10.99 -12.46
N ASP A 351 18.33 -9.68 -12.30
CA ASP A 351 19.42 -8.77 -11.94
C ASP A 351 19.14 -7.91 -10.70
N ASP A 352 18.00 -8.13 -10.03
CA ASP A 352 17.69 -7.47 -8.77
C ASP A 352 18.55 -8.01 -7.61
N TYR A 353 18.53 -7.32 -6.48
CA TYR A 353 19.35 -7.64 -5.32
C TYR A 353 19.27 -9.13 -4.90
N HIS A 354 18.06 -9.68 -4.78
CA HIS A 354 17.89 -11.08 -4.39
C HIS A 354 18.27 -12.08 -5.50
N ASN A 355 18.18 -11.65 -6.76
CA ASN A 355 18.66 -12.43 -7.90
C ASN A 355 20.21 -12.53 -7.88
N LEU A 356 20.89 -11.42 -7.58
CA LEU A 356 22.35 -11.42 -7.42
C LEU A 356 22.78 -12.31 -6.25
N LEU A 357 22.09 -12.24 -5.12
CA LEU A 357 22.35 -13.15 -4.00
C LEU A 357 22.11 -14.61 -4.36
N ALA A 358 21.13 -14.92 -5.20
CA ALA A 358 20.86 -16.27 -5.69
C ALA A 358 21.97 -16.76 -6.62
N LYS A 359 22.49 -15.91 -7.52
CA LYS A 359 23.68 -16.21 -8.35
C LYS A 359 24.86 -16.62 -7.48
N ASP A 360 25.14 -15.87 -6.42
CA ASP A 360 26.22 -16.15 -5.48
C ASP A 360 26.05 -17.52 -4.80
N ARG A 361 24.81 -17.85 -4.40
CA ARG A 361 24.49 -19.17 -3.77
C ARG A 361 24.75 -20.39 -4.67
N ILE A 362 24.68 -20.24 -5.98
CA ILE A 362 24.93 -21.33 -6.94
C ILE A 362 26.32 -21.22 -7.59
N GLY A 363 27.17 -20.28 -7.13
CA GLY A 363 28.54 -20.07 -7.66
C GLY A 363 28.56 -19.49 -9.06
N GLN A 364 27.49 -18.82 -9.49
CA GLN A 364 27.43 -18.15 -10.79
C GLN A 364 28.15 -16.79 -10.71
N ARG A 365 29.05 -16.52 -11.66
CA ARG A 365 29.72 -15.22 -11.73
C ARG A 365 28.74 -14.12 -12.18
N TYR A 366 28.87 -12.96 -11.55
CA TYR A 366 28.15 -11.76 -12.02
C TYR A 366 28.67 -11.37 -13.39
N GLN A 367 27.76 -11.13 -14.32
CA GLN A 367 28.13 -10.38 -15.51
C GLN A 367 28.05 -8.90 -15.13
N THR A 368 29.17 -8.21 -15.15
CA THR A 368 29.17 -6.77 -15.01
C THR A 368 28.45 -6.18 -16.22
N ILE A 369 27.34 -5.48 -15.98
CA ILE A 369 26.75 -4.65 -17.01
C ILE A 369 27.83 -3.63 -17.39
N PRO A 370 28.21 -3.53 -18.69
CA PRO A 370 29.21 -2.55 -19.09
C PRO A 370 28.79 -1.16 -18.58
N ALA A 371 29.64 -0.51 -17.80
CA ALA A 371 29.39 0.82 -17.25
C ALA A 371 29.15 1.91 -18.33
N ASN A 372 29.18 1.56 -19.59
CA ASN A 372 29.14 2.44 -20.74
C ASN A 372 27.87 2.29 -21.60
N THR A 373 26.75 1.82 -21.06
CA THR A 373 25.49 1.92 -21.79
C THR A 373 25.12 3.40 -21.90
N GLN A 374 25.45 4.00 -23.02
CA GLN A 374 25.13 5.39 -23.32
C GLN A 374 23.86 5.41 -24.19
N PRO A 375 22.94 6.36 -23.95
CA PRO A 375 21.82 6.54 -24.87
C PRO A 375 22.33 6.97 -26.24
N SER A 376 21.67 6.53 -27.28
CA SER A 376 21.97 6.95 -28.64
C SER A 376 21.57 8.41 -28.89
N ASN A 377 22.04 9.01 -29.99
CA ASN A 377 21.59 10.34 -30.41
C ASN A 377 20.08 10.32 -30.73
N ALA A 378 19.57 9.22 -31.25
CA ALA A 378 18.14 9.05 -31.51
C ALA A 378 17.32 9.06 -30.20
N ASP A 379 17.83 8.44 -29.13
CA ASP A 379 17.18 8.47 -27.81
C ASP A 379 17.16 9.90 -27.23
N ALA A 380 18.23 10.64 -27.36
CA ALA A 380 18.29 12.03 -26.94
C ALA A 380 17.31 12.93 -27.73
N GLN A 381 17.14 12.67 -29.03
CA GLN A 381 16.15 13.36 -29.85
C GLN A 381 14.73 13.00 -29.43
N ARG A 382 14.41 11.72 -29.20
CA ARG A 382 13.09 11.28 -28.70
C ARG A 382 12.78 11.90 -27.35
N LEU A 383 13.77 11.98 -26.44
CA LEU A 383 13.59 12.63 -25.16
C LEU A 383 13.18 14.10 -25.28
N SER A 384 13.73 14.83 -26.25
CA SER A 384 13.40 16.23 -26.47
C SER A 384 11.96 16.43 -26.99
N GLN A 385 11.36 15.39 -27.54
CA GLN A 385 10.00 15.37 -28.08
C GLN A 385 8.98 14.73 -27.14
N ASP A 386 9.43 14.05 -26.09
CA ASP A 386 8.55 13.41 -25.13
C ASP A 386 7.92 14.45 -24.20
N ILE A 387 6.60 14.55 -24.24
CA ILE A 387 5.85 15.56 -23.48
C ILE A 387 5.93 15.33 -21.96
N HIS A 388 6.01 14.07 -21.50
CA HIS A 388 6.03 13.75 -20.09
C HIS A 388 7.35 14.15 -19.44
N PHE A 389 8.48 13.78 -20.07
CA PHE A 389 9.79 14.24 -19.62
C PHE A 389 9.94 15.76 -19.79
N SER A 390 9.40 16.35 -20.84
CA SER A 390 9.42 17.80 -21.05
C SER A 390 8.75 18.55 -19.91
N ARG A 391 7.62 18.04 -19.38
CA ARG A 391 6.94 18.62 -18.20
C ARG A 391 7.82 18.53 -16.95
N ALA A 392 8.43 17.36 -16.70
CA ALA A 392 9.31 17.18 -15.53
C ALA A 392 10.50 18.15 -15.58
N PHE A 393 11.16 18.28 -16.72
CA PHE A 393 12.26 19.23 -16.90
C PHE A 393 11.81 20.69 -16.81
N ALA A 394 10.67 21.05 -17.40
CA ALA A 394 10.11 22.39 -17.29
C ALA A 394 9.83 22.78 -15.85
N LEU A 395 9.21 21.89 -15.04
CA LEU A 395 8.98 22.10 -13.63
C LEU A 395 10.30 22.30 -12.85
N ARG A 396 11.32 21.51 -13.16
CA ARG A 396 12.66 21.69 -12.55
C ARG A 396 13.26 23.05 -12.87
N ASN A 397 13.18 23.47 -14.14
CA ASN A 397 13.73 24.76 -14.60
C ASN A 397 13.06 25.96 -13.91
N VAL A 398 11.76 25.88 -13.61
CA VAL A 398 11.04 26.94 -12.89
C VAL A 398 11.17 26.85 -11.37
N ASN A 399 11.99 25.93 -10.87
CA ASN A 399 12.12 25.62 -9.44
C ASN A 399 10.77 25.32 -8.76
N ALA A 400 9.92 24.56 -9.44
CA ALA A 400 8.66 24.10 -8.86
C ALA A 400 8.93 23.19 -7.64
N PRO A 401 7.99 23.11 -6.68
CA PRO A 401 8.13 22.20 -5.53
C PRO A 401 8.37 20.74 -5.98
N ASP A 402 9.22 20.02 -5.26
CA ASP A 402 9.68 18.66 -5.62
C ASP A 402 8.54 17.67 -5.84
N ASN A 403 7.41 17.81 -5.15
CA ASN A 403 6.25 16.94 -5.34
C ASN A 403 5.65 17.04 -6.75
N TYR A 404 5.72 18.19 -7.42
CA TYR A 404 5.29 18.35 -8.82
C TYR A 404 6.32 17.74 -9.76
N VAL A 405 7.59 18.05 -9.58
CA VAL A 405 8.70 17.51 -10.38
C VAL A 405 8.71 15.99 -10.31
N ASN A 406 8.68 15.43 -9.10
CA ASN A 406 8.73 13.99 -8.88
C ASN A 406 7.50 13.26 -9.47
N ARG A 407 6.32 13.87 -9.42
CA ARG A 407 5.12 13.28 -10.02
C ARG A 407 5.26 13.13 -11.52
N GLU A 408 5.66 14.19 -12.22
CA GLU A 408 5.85 14.14 -13.68
C GLU A 408 7.00 13.22 -14.06
N TRP A 409 8.10 13.25 -13.32
CA TRP A 409 9.24 12.37 -13.56
C TRP A 409 8.87 10.90 -13.41
N ASN A 410 8.25 10.53 -12.29
CA ASN A 410 7.85 9.15 -12.02
C ASN A 410 6.83 8.65 -13.05
N TRP A 411 5.93 9.54 -13.47
CA TRP A 411 4.98 9.23 -14.54
C TRP A 411 5.68 8.97 -15.86
N ALA A 412 6.58 9.84 -16.28
CA ALA A 412 7.33 9.72 -17.52
C ALA A 412 8.16 8.43 -17.57
N VAL A 413 8.90 8.14 -16.49
CA VAL A 413 9.67 6.90 -16.36
C VAL A 413 8.76 5.67 -16.43
N ARG A 414 7.63 5.69 -15.74
CA ARG A 414 6.66 4.60 -15.78
C ARG A 414 6.10 4.37 -17.18
N GLN A 415 5.75 5.44 -17.91
CA GLN A 415 5.25 5.32 -19.28
C GLN A 415 6.31 4.72 -20.21
N ALA A 416 7.56 5.14 -20.08
CA ALA A 416 8.68 4.58 -20.84
C ALA A 416 8.93 3.11 -20.48
N TYR A 417 8.90 2.77 -19.19
CA TYR A 417 9.07 1.40 -18.71
C TYR A 417 7.98 0.46 -19.24
N LEU A 418 6.72 0.86 -19.20
CA LEU A 418 5.60 0.06 -19.73
C LEU A 418 5.72 -0.20 -21.25
N LYS A 419 6.40 0.71 -21.96
CA LYS A 419 6.72 0.56 -23.39
C LYS A 419 8.04 -0.18 -23.65
N GLN A 420 8.73 -0.60 -22.58
CA GLN A 420 10.07 -1.21 -22.64
C GLN A 420 11.09 -0.32 -23.36
N ASP A 421 11.00 0.99 -23.19
CA ASP A 421 11.85 1.99 -23.83
C ASP A 421 13.04 2.38 -22.93
N ASP A 422 13.97 1.44 -22.76
CA ASP A 422 15.17 1.63 -21.95
C ASP A 422 16.07 2.77 -22.47
N GLY A 423 16.11 2.96 -23.79
CA GLY A 423 16.88 4.03 -24.44
C GLY A 423 16.40 5.42 -23.99
N LEU A 424 15.09 5.62 -23.94
CA LEU A 424 14.48 6.87 -23.47
C LEU A 424 14.77 7.11 -21.98
N ILE A 425 14.66 6.06 -21.15
CA ILE A 425 14.96 6.14 -19.70
C ILE A 425 16.42 6.51 -19.48
N LEU A 426 17.36 5.87 -20.21
CA LEU A 426 18.79 6.18 -20.14
C LEU A 426 19.10 7.63 -20.58
N ALA A 427 18.48 8.11 -21.64
CA ALA A 427 18.64 9.48 -22.10
C ALA A 427 18.15 10.48 -21.07
N ALA A 428 16.98 10.22 -20.44
CA ALA A 428 16.43 11.03 -19.37
C ALA A 428 17.34 11.07 -18.15
N ALA A 429 17.82 9.91 -17.69
CA ALA A 429 18.73 9.80 -16.56
C ALA A 429 20.06 10.55 -16.80
N LYS A 430 20.63 10.43 -18.00
CA LYS A 430 21.86 11.15 -18.37
C LYS A 430 21.65 12.66 -18.36
N ARG A 431 20.53 13.15 -18.88
CA ARG A 431 20.18 14.57 -18.87
C ARG A 431 19.99 15.10 -17.44
N ALA A 432 19.23 14.40 -16.62
CA ALA A 432 19.01 14.78 -15.22
C ALA A 432 20.34 14.89 -14.45
N ARG A 433 21.25 13.90 -14.60
CA ARG A 433 22.56 13.92 -13.99
C ARG A 433 23.45 15.09 -14.47
N SER A 434 23.37 15.45 -15.75
CA SER A 434 24.13 16.60 -16.28
C SER A 434 23.62 17.93 -15.73
N GLU A 435 22.33 18.06 -15.49
CA GLU A 435 21.71 19.25 -14.88
C GLU A 435 22.05 19.40 -13.39
N GLU A 436 22.17 18.30 -12.64
CA GLU A 436 22.62 18.32 -11.23
C GLU A 436 24.07 18.84 -11.10
N HIS A 437 24.96 18.54 -12.05
CA HIS A 437 26.34 18.99 -12.03
C HIS A 437 26.51 20.45 -12.46
N THR A 438 25.50 21.06 -13.07
CA THR A 438 25.55 22.46 -13.52
C THR A 438 24.87 23.43 -12.57
N SER A 439 24.12 22.95 -11.60
CA SER A 439 23.47 23.75 -10.55
C SER A 439 24.25 23.75 -9.24
#